data_e26693f9b2028359397c923defa4cab8
#
_entry.id   e26693f9b2028359397c923defa4cab8
#
_cell.length_a   1.000
_cell.length_b   1.000
_cell.length_c   1.000
_cell.angle_alpha   90.00
_cell.angle_beta   90.00
_cell.angle_gamma   90.00
#
_symmetry.space_group_name_H-M   'P 1'
#
loop_
_entity.id
_entity.type
_entity.pdbx_description
1 polymer ?
#
loop_
_entity_poly.entity_id
_entity_poly.type
_entity_poly.pdbx_seq_one_letter_code
_entity_poly.pdbx_strand_id
1 'polypeptide(L)'
;MVENHDDPVEISITMPVQPGLSHKVWLCLQNRDELGFSVGHFYIEFFPCTKPDRVEKYMDAVIGFLSGRYRILEHYRGTKCYWAQLQKPEGDRWRTVANWATLWIPFWLRKTTKELRNG
;
A
#
# COMPACT_ATOMS: atom_id res chain seq x y z
N MET A 1 17.41 -3.46 -13.79
CA MET A 1 16.28 -3.23 -14.69
C MET A 1 16.25 -4.27 -15.79
N VAL A 2 15.09 -4.73 -16.09
CA VAL A 2 14.92 -5.73 -17.16
C VAL A 2 14.40 -5.04 -18.41
N GLU A 3 14.99 -5.36 -19.52
CA GLU A 3 14.56 -4.87 -20.81
C GLU A 3 13.86 -5.98 -21.57
N ASN A 4 12.63 -5.72 -21.94
CA ASN A 4 11.91 -6.60 -22.84
C ASN A 4 11.15 -5.74 -23.81
N HIS A 5 11.53 -5.78 -25.06
CA HIS A 5 11.03 -4.87 -26.07
C HIS A 5 9.61 -5.18 -26.53
N ASP A 6 9.15 -6.39 -26.28
CA ASP A 6 7.83 -6.83 -26.73
C ASP A 6 6.78 -6.70 -25.63
N ASP A 7 7.20 -6.53 -24.38
CA ASP A 7 6.29 -6.43 -23.24
C ASP A 7 6.14 -5.00 -22.78
N PRO A 8 5.03 -4.67 -22.09
CA PRO A 8 4.89 -3.39 -21.44
C PRO A 8 6.07 -3.14 -20.49
N VAL A 9 6.50 -1.91 -20.43
CA VAL A 9 7.58 -1.55 -19.51
C VAL A 9 7.11 -1.72 -18.08
N GLU A 10 7.89 -2.45 -17.31
CA GLU A 10 7.66 -2.60 -15.87
C GLU A 10 8.86 -2.06 -15.13
N ILE A 11 8.58 -1.19 -14.17
CA ILE A 11 9.59 -0.65 -13.28
C ILE A 11 9.14 -0.94 -11.86
N SER A 12 10.00 -1.56 -11.07
CA SER A 12 9.67 -1.79 -9.68
C SER A 12 10.84 -1.38 -8.79
N ILE A 13 10.53 -0.86 -7.63
CA ILE A 13 11.49 -0.45 -6.64
C ILE A 13 11.05 -1.05 -5.30
N THR A 14 11.98 -1.74 -4.65
CA THR A 14 11.76 -2.22 -3.28
C THR A 14 12.67 -1.44 -2.36
N MET A 15 12.06 -0.78 -1.37
CA MET A 15 12.80 -0.09 -0.34
C MET A 15 12.83 -0.98 0.90
N PRO A 16 14.01 -1.55 1.24
CA PRO A 16 14.10 -2.43 2.41
C PRO A 16 14.02 -1.64 3.70
N VAL A 17 13.79 -2.35 4.80
CA VAL A 17 13.84 -1.75 6.13
C VAL A 17 15.21 -1.13 6.33
N GLN A 18 15.25 0.11 6.81
CA GLN A 18 16.46 0.88 7.00
C GLN A 18 16.19 2.02 7.97
N PRO A 19 17.21 2.75 8.45
CA PRO A 19 16.96 3.91 9.31
C PRO A 19 15.97 4.88 8.66
N GLY A 20 14.91 5.21 9.38
CA GLY A 20 13.84 6.07 8.87
C GLY A 20 12.73 5.33 8.13
N LEU A 21 12.89 4.02 7.87
CA LEU A 21 11.88 3.23 7.19
C LEU A 21 11.71 1.89 7.91
N SER A 22 10.65 1.77 8.70
CA SER A 22 10.41 0.61 9.57
C SER A 22 9.80 -0.59 8.85
N HIS A 23 9.25 -0.39 7.65
CA HIS A 23 8.61 -1.44 6.88
C HIS A 23 9.08 -1.41 5.44
N LYS A 24 9.24 -2.61 4.86
CA LYS A 24 9.61 -2.72 3.45
C LYS A 24 8.47 -2.16 2.58
N VAL A 25 8.82 -1.32 1.61
CA VAL A 25 7.86 -0.69 0.71
C VAL A 25 8.18 -1.08 -0.72
N TRP A 26 7.16 -1.44 -1.47
CA TRP A 26 7.29 -1.79 -2.87
C TRP A 26 6.46 -0.84 -3.73
N LEU A 27 7.10 -0.27 -4.74
CA LEU A 27 6.47 0.64 -5.69
C LEU A 27 6.67 0.09 -7.09
N CYS A 28 5.70 0.25 -7.95
CA CYS A 28 5.83 -0.20 -9.33
C CYS A 28 5.09 0.68 -10.32
N LEU A 29 5.55 0.62 -11.55
CA LEU A 29 4.83 1.10 -12.73
C LEU A 29 4.69 -0.08 -13.66
N GLN A 30 3.45 -0.48 -13.96
CA GLN A 30 3.15 -1.64 -14.79
C GLN A 30 2.29 -1.21 -15.98
N ASN A 31 2.42 -1.93 -17.08
CA ASN A 31 1.58 -1.72 -18.26
C ASN A 31 1.50 -0.25 -18.70
N ARG A 32 2.55 0.53 -18.38
CA ARG A 32 2.69 1.94 -18.73
C ARG A 32 1.75 2.91 -18.01
N ASP A 33 0.66 2.43 -17.42
CA ASP A 33 -0.35 3.31 -16.84
C ASP A 33 -0.87 2.87 -15.48
N GLU A 34 -0.27 1.84 -14.88
CA GLU A 34 -0.66 1.38 -13.56
C GLU A 34 0.46 1.65 -12.55
N LEU A 35 0.15 2.43 -11.52
CA LEU A 35 1.07 2.71 -10.43
C LEU A 35 0.65 1.90 -9.21
N GLY A 36 1.56 1.09 -8.69
CA GLY A 36 1.31 0.23 -7.55
C GLY A 36 2.09 0.63 -6.32
N PHE A 37 1.52 0.36 -5.15
CA PHE A 37 2.12 0.65 -3.85
C PHE A 37 1.74 -0.49 -2.91
N SER A 38 2.74 -1.09 -2.29
CA SER A 38 2.53 -2.23 -1.39
C SER A 38 3.38 -2.12 -0.14
N VAL A 39 2.78 -2.38 1.01
CA VAL A 39 3.44 -2.50 2.30
C VAL A 39 2.75 -3.61 3.08
N GLY A 40 3.50 -4.60 3.53
CA GLY A 40 2.90 -5.74 4.22
C GLY A 40 1.88 -6.43 3.31
N HIS A 41 0.64 -6.57 3.79
CA HIS A 41 -0.45 -7.15 3.03
C HIS A 41 -1.23 -6.12 2.22
N PHE A 42 -0.99 -4.84 2.50
CA PHE A 42 -1.69 -3.78 1.78
C PHE A 42 -1.14 -3.62 0.37
N TYR A 43 -2.02 -3.54 -0.61
CA TYR A 43 -1.65 -3.27 -1.99
C TYR A 43 -2.75 -2.45 -2.65
N ILE A 44 -2.36 -1.43 -3.40
CA ILE A 44 -3.30 -0.63 -4.18
C ILE A 44 -2.65 -0.20 -5.49
N GLU A 45 -3.48 -0.09 -6.52
CA GLU A 45 -3.08 0.41 -7.83
C GLU A 45 -3.86 1.67 -8.16
N PHE A 46 -3.19 2.61 -8.79
CA PHE A 46 -3.80 3.83 -9.32
C PHE A 46 -3.74 3.78 -10.84
N PHE A 47 -4.88 3.82 -11.47
CA PHE A 47 -5.03 3.59 -12.89
C PHE A 47 -6.12 4.49 -13.46
N PRO A 48 -5.91 5.11 -14.64
CA PRO A 48 -4.64 5.20 -15.38
C PRO A 48 -3.77 6.35 -14.86
N CYS A 49 -2.46 6.15 -14.85
CA CYS A 49 -1.54 7.19 -14.39
C CYS A 49 -1.38 8.35 -15.39
N THR A 50 -2.08 8.28 -16.51
CA THR A 50 -2.15 9.40 -17.44
C THR A 50 -3.05 10.53 -16.94
N LYS A 51 -3.83 10.27 -15.88
CA LYS A 51 -4.67 11.31 -15.27
C LYS A 51 -3.94 11.93 -14.08
N PRO A 52 -3.77 13.26 -14.06
CA PRO A 52 -3.02 13.93 -12.99
C PRO A 52 -3.54 13.64 -11.58
N ASP A 53 -4.85 13.52 -11.39
CA ASP A 53 -5.43 13.25 -10.08
C ASP A 53 -5.05 11.85 -9.56
N ARG A 54 -4.83 10.88 -10.45
CA ARG A 54 -4.39 9.54 -10.05
C ARG A 54 -2.93 9.57 -9.57
N VAL A 55 -2.09 10.31 -10.27
CA VAL A 55 -0.69 10.48 -9.88
C VAL A 55 -0.61 11.20 -8.54
N GLU A 56 -1.41 12.25 -8.34
CA GLU A 56 -1.44 12.99 -7.08
C GLU A 56 -1.82 12.08 -5.91
N LYS A 57 -2.87 11.25 -6.09
CA LYS A 57 -3.30 10.33 -5.05
C LYS A 57 -2.22 9.31 -4.73
N TYR A 58 -1.54 8.81 -5.76
CA TYR A 58 -0.44 7.86 -5.58
C TYR A 58 0.70 8.50 -4.78
N MET A 59 1.13 9.69 -5.18
CA MET A 59 2.21 10.40 -4.49
C MET A 59 1.83 10.73 -3.06
N ASP A 60 0.59 11.16 -2.83
CA ASP A 60 0.12 11.46 -1.48
C ASP A 60 0.15 10.22 -0.58
N ALA A 61 -0.31 9.09 -1.11
CA ALA A 61 -0.31 7.83 -0.36
C ALA A 61 1.12 7.40 -0.01
N VAL A 62 2.02 7.42 -0.98
CA VAL A 62 3.41 7.00 -0.79
C VAL A 62 4.13 7.92 0.18
N ILE A 63 4.07 9.23 -0.05
CA ILE A 63 4.75 10.20 0.79
C ILE A 63 4.15 10.19 2.21
N GLY A 64 2.82 10.10 2.32
CA GLY A 64 2.17 10.03 3.60
C GLY A 64 2.63 8.84 4.43
N PHE A 65 2.76 7.67 3.81
CA PHE A 65 3.25 6.50 4.52
C PHE A 65 4.75 6.62 4.84
N LEU A 66 5.57 7.00 3.86
CA LEU A 66 7.02 7.11 4.06
C LEU A 66 7.38 8.13 5.15
N SER A 67 6.63 9.21 5.25
CA SER A 67 6.88 10.26 6.25
C SER A 67 6.42 9.87 7.66
N GLY A 68 5.72 8.75 7.81
CA GLY A 68 5.18 8.33 9.10
C GLY A 68 3.87 9.01 9.49
N ARG A 69 3.32 9.88 8.64
CA ARG A 69 2.04 10.53 8.92
C ARG A 69 0.86 9.58 8.73
N TYR A 70 0.92 8.71 7.72
CA TYR A 70 -0.13 7.74 7.43
C TYR A 70 0.24 6.40 8.02
N ARG A 71 -0.77 5.59 8.28
CA ARG A 71 -0.55 4.23 8.77
C ARG A 71 -1.31 3.22 7.91
N ILE A 72 -0.88 1.96 7.98
CA ILE A 72 -1.64 0.84 7.45
C ILE A 72 -2.16 0.04 8.63
N LEU A 73 -3.46 -0.20 8.66
CA LEU A 73 -4.08 -1.04 9.67
C LEU A 73 -4.48 -2.35 9.03
N GLU A 74 -3.81 -3.43 9.44
CA GLU A 74 -4.11 -4.76 8.96
C GLU A 74 -5.07 -5.46 9.91
N HIS A 75 -6.09 -6.10 9.35
CA HIS A 75 -7.10 -6.85 10.10
C HIS A 75 -6.93 -8.33 9.83
N TYR A 76 -6.89 -9.11 10.91
CA TYR A 76 -6.63 -10.54 10.86
C TYR A 76 -7.76 -11.34 11.46
N ARG A 77 -7.95 -12.55 10.93
CA ARG A 77 -8.69 -13.62 11.59
C ARG A 77 -7.69 -14.77 11.77
N GLY A 78 -7.33 -15.05 13.02
CA GLY A 78 -6.21 -15.96 13.28
C GLY A 78 -4.92 -15.41 12.71
N THR A 79 -4.28 -16.15 11.81
CA THR A 79 -3.06 -15.73 11.14
C THR A 79 -3.32 -15.15 9.75
N LYS A 80 -4.58 -15.12 9.30
CA LYS A 80 -4.94 -14.64 7.97
C LYS A 80 -5.24 -13.15 7.99
N CYS A 81 -4.47 -12.37 7.24
CA CYS A 81 -4.81 -10.97 6.98
C CYS A 81 -5.86 -10.93 5.87
N TYR A 82 -7.03 -10.41 6.19
CA TYR A 82 -8.13 -10.38 5.23
C TYR A 82 -8.47 -8.96 4.76
N TRP A 83 -7.95 -7.95 5.43
CA TRP A 83 -8.27 -6.56 5.13
C TRP A 83 -7.15 -5.67 5.61
N ALA A 84 -6.78 -4.68 4.81
CA ALA A 84 -5.78 -3.67 5.18
C ALA A 84 -6.25 -2.32 4.69
N GLN A 85 -6.08 -1.31 5.54
CA GLN A 85 -6.52 0.05 5.27
C GLN A 85 -5.33 1.01 5.35
N LEU A 86 -5.19 1.87 4.34
CA LEU A 86 -4.28 3.00 4.44
C LEU A 86 -5.08 4.15 5.05
N GLN A 87 -4.58 4.70 6.17
CA GLN A 87 -5.29 5.71 6.93
C GLN A 87 -4.42 6.94 7.14
N LYS A 88 -5.06 8.11 7.05
CA LYS A 88 -4.40 9.38 7.36
C LYS A 88 -5.01 10.00 8.61
N PRO A 89 -4.23 10.78 9.37
CA PRO A 89 -4.76 11.45 10.55
C PRO A 89 -5.75 12.56 10.14
N GLU A 90 -6.84 12.65 10.88
CA GLU A 90 -7.85 13.68 10.67
C GLU A 90 -8.34 14.13 12.06
N GLY A 91 -7.74 15.19 12.61
CA GLY A 91 -7.96 15.58 13.97
C GLY A 91 -7.44 14.53 14.95
N ASP A 92 -8.30 14.03 15.81
CA ASP A 92 -7.97 12.95 16.75
C ASP A 92 -8.37 11.58 16.24
N ARG A 93 -8.74 11.48 14.96
CA ARG A 93 -9.23 10.25 14.33
C ARG A 93 -8.36 9.86 13.15
N TRP A 94 -8.61 8.65 12.64
CA TRP A 94 -8.00 8.16 11.43
C TRP A 94 -9.05 8.02 10.35
N ARG A 95 -8.73 8.52 9.16
CA ARG A 95 -9.61 8.41 8.00
C ARG A 95 -9.01 7.44 7.01
N THR A 96 -9.80 6.46 6.57
CA THR A 96 -9.36 5.50 5.56
C THR A 96 -9.37 6.17 4.18
N VAL A 97 -8.23 6.11 3.49
CA VAL A 97 -8.10 6.67 2.15
C VAL A 97 -7.98 5.60 1.08
N ALA A 98 -7.65 4.36 1.44
CA ALA A 98 -7.57 3.25 0.51
C ALA A 98 -7.71 1.93 1.26
N ASN A 99 -8.21 0.90 0.57
CA ASN A 99 -8.46 -0.42 1.14
C ASN A 99 -7.90 -1.53 0.23
N TRP A 100 -7.45 -2.60 0.87
CA TRP A 100 -7.15 -3.88 0.25
C TRP A 100 -7.89 -4.95 1.03
N ALA A 101 -8.50 -5.92 0.35
CA ALA A 101 -9.22 -6.99 1.02
C ALA A 101 -9.20 -8.27 0.18
N THR A 102 -9.30 -9.42 0.88
CA THR A 102 -9.45 -10.71 0.22
C THR A 102 -10.91 -11.12 0.24
N LEU A 103 -11.29 -12.06 -0.65
CA LEU A 103 -12.65 -12.55 -0.74
C LEU A 103 -12.97 -13.59 0.32
N TRP A 104 -11.96 -14.32 0.81
CA TRP A 104 -12.18 -15.38 1.79
C TRP A 104 -11.77 -14.93 3.18
N ILE A 105 -12.69 -15.06 4.14
CA ILE A 105 -12.47 -14.63 5.52
C ILE A 105 -12.85 -15.77 6.46
N PRO A 106 -11.89 -16.27 7.29
CA PRO A 106 -12.19 -17.32 8.27
C PRO A 106 -12.85 -16.72 9.51
N PHE A 107 -14.15 -16.47 9.44
CA PHE A 107 -14.90 -15.77 10.50
C PHE A 107 -14.82 -16.42 11.87
N TRP A 108 -14.56 -17.73 11.93
CA TRP A 108 -14.50 -18.47 13.19
C TRP A 108 -13.20 -18.27 13.96
N LEU A 109 -12.21 -17.65 13.35
CA LEU A 109 -10.94 -17.39 14.00
C LEU A 109 -10.96 -16.04 14.72
N ARG A 110 -10.06 -15.89 15.69
CA ARG A 110 -9.97 -14.69 16.50
C ARG A 110 -9.62 -13.47 15.66
N LYS A 111 -10.33 -12.36 15.88
CA LYS A 111 -10.07 -11.09 15.22
C LYS A 111 -8.96 -10.32 15.94
N THR A 112 -7.96 -9.86 15.19
CA THR A 112 -6.90 -9.01 15.70
C THR A 112 -6.55 -7.94 14.65
N THR A 113 -5.82 -6.91 15.08
CA THR A 113 -5.36 -5.86 14.17
C THR A 113 -3.88 -5.59 14.40
N LYS A 114 -3.21 -5.06 13.37
CA LYS A 114 -1.81 -4.70 13.44
C LYS A 114 -1.61 -3.37 12.72
N GLU A 115 -0.91 -2.45 13.38
CA GLU A 115 -0.58 -1.16 12.77
C GLU A 115 0.81 -1.22 12.14
N LEU A 116 0.91 -0.73 10.88
CA LEU A 116 2.18 -0.55 10.19
C LEU A 116 2.37 0.96 9.99
N ARG A 117 3.42 1.51 10.57
CA ARG A 117 3.69 2.94 10.50
C ARG A 117 5.19 3.18 10.64
N ASN A 118 5.71 4.10 9.83
CA ASN A 118 7.10 4.51 9.93
C ASN A 118 7.31 5.48 11.08
N GLY A 119 8.47 5.41 11.68
CA GLY A 119 8.82 6.32 12.78
C GLY A 119 9.21 5.64 14.08
#